data_ccb5c9ebe1e248c46e2fbca5cf6ac44b
#
_entry.id   ccb5c9ebe1e248c46e2fbca5cf6ac44b
#
_cell.length_a   1.000
_cell.length_b   1.000
_cell.length_c   1.000
_cell.angle_alpha   90.00
_cell.angle_beta   90.00
_cell.angle_gamma   90.00
#
_symmetry.space_group_name_H-M   'P 1'
#
loop_
_entity.id
_entity.type
_entity.pdbx_description
1 polymer ?
#
loop_
_entity_poly.entity_id
_entity_poly.type
_entity_poly.pdbx_seq_one_letter_code
_entity_poly.pdbx_strand_id
1 'polypeptide(L)'
;MRQFDFMGKRRLAFTTSAVMLLIALVSLAVQQLSLGLDFTGGTLVEVSYHTAPSLDTVRQTLEAAGFQDISVQTFGTADEILIRLQQAFDPNVGQQVTDLLRAGGDQVTLVRAEFVGAQVGEQLRDQSGLGMLVALGVVMLYVAFRFQYKFAVGAIVALIHDVIIVLGAFSLFQIEFDLTVLAAVLAVIGYSLNDTIIVYDRIRENIRLSRIDDMPAIFNDAINQTLSRTLATSGTTILVLLALLVLGGDMIHNFAIALLIGVGVGTFSSIYVASALLLPLKLQRTDLIPAPKENEDAEELP
;
A
#
# COMPACT_ATOMS: atom_id res chain seq x y z
N MET A 1 4.85 -13.76 -30.53
CA MET A 1 5.05 -13.81 -29.08
C MET A 1 4.12 -14.87 -28.50
N ARG A 2 4.55 -15.57 -27.44
CA ARG A 2 3.69 -16.54 -26.77
C ARG A 2 2.56 -15.75 -26.08
N GLN A 3 1.32 -15.97 -26.45
CA GLN A 3 0.17 -15.35 -25.77
C GLN A 3 -0.10 -16.09 -24.48
N PHE A 4 -0.21 -15.35 -23.37
CA PHE A 4 -0.58 -15.91 -22.07
C PHE A 4 -2.10 -15.85 -21.90
N ASP A 5 -2.69 -16.93 -21.41
CA ASP A 5 -4.11 -16.95 -21.08
C ASP A 5 -4.36 -16.45 -19.66
N PHE A 6 -4.57 -15.15 -19.51
CA PHE A 6 -4.88 -14.48 -18.24
C PHE A 6 -6.33 -14.71 -17.83
N MET A 7 -7.25 -14.60 -18.79
CA MET A 7 -8.68 -14.69 -18.52
C MET A 7 -9.14 -16.12 -18.19
N GLY A 8 -8.46 -17.15 -18.71
CA GLY A 8 -8.67 -18.54 -18.31
C GLY A 8 -8.33 -18.79 -16.84
N LYS A 9 -7.32 -18.05 -16.30
CA LYS A 9 -6.88 -18.15 -14.90
C LYS A 9 -7.61 -17.20 -13.94
N ARG A 10 -8.60 -16.42 -14.41
CA ARG A 10 -9.29 -15.41 -13.59
C ARG A 10 -9.91 -15.95 -12.31
N ARG A 11 -10.44 -17.20 -12.33
CA ARG A 11 -11.03 -17.81 -11.12
C ARG A 11 -9.97 -18.03 -10.05
N LEU A 12 -8.80 -18.54 -10.42
CA LEU A 12 -7.68 -18.71 -9.50
C LEU A 12 -7.22 -17.36 -8.95
N ALA A 13 -7.09 -16.34 -9.81
CA ALA A 13 -6.72 -15.00 -9.39
C ALA A 13 -7.72 -14.37 -8.42
N PHE A 14 -9.03 -14.51 -8.68
CA PHE A 14 -10.06 -14.04 -7.76
C PHE A 14 -10.05 -14.77 -6.42
N THR A 15 -9.83 -16.09 -6.40
CA THR A 15 -9.72 -16.82 -5.13
C THR A 15 -8.48 -16.40 -4.36
N THR A 16 -7.34 -16.21 -5.02
CA THR A 16 -6.11 -15.68 -4.37
C THR A 16 -6.36 -14.28 -3.81
N SER A 17 -6.93 -13.37 -4.58
CA SER A 17 -7.32 -12.02 -4.11
C SER A 17 -8.27 -12.07 -2.91
N ALA A 18 -9.31 -12.91 -2.97
CA ALA A 18 -10.27 -13.03 -1.88
C ALA A 18 -9.63 -13.56 -0.59
N VAL A 19 -8.72 -14.53 -0.71
CA VAL A 19 -7.95 -15.04 0.45
C VAL A 19 -7.03 -13.96 1.01
N MET A 20 -6.30 -13.23 0.16
CA MET A 20 -5.44 -12.13 0.61
C MET A 20 -6.24 -11.03 1.30
N LEU A 21 -7.39 -10.63 0.73
CA LEU A 21 -8.29 -9.65 1.35
C LEU A 21 -8.84 -10.14 2.69
N LEU A 22 -9.24 -11.42 2.78
CA LEU A 22 -9.74 -11.98 4.03
C LEU A 22 -8.67 -11.95 5.12
N ILE A 23 -7.44 -12.39 4.80
CA ILE A 23 -6.31 -12.34 5.73
C ILE A 23 -6.04 -10.90 6.15
N ALA A 24 -6.00 -9.96 5.21
CA ALA A 24 -5.77 -8.54 5.48
C ALA A 24 -6.85 -7.96 6.41
N LEU A 25 -8.13 -8.20 6.12
CA LEU A 25 -9.23 -7.68 6.93
C LEU A 25 -9.28 -8.30 8.33
N VAL A 26 -9.01 -9.61 8.45
CA VAL A 26 -8.94 -10.30 9.76
C VAL A 26 -7.77 -9.75 10.56
N SER A 27 -6.60 -9.58 9.96
CA SER A 27 -5.44 -8.99 10.64
C SER A 27 -5.72 -7.58 11.11
N LEU A 28 -6.26 -6.71 10.24
CA LEU A 28 -6.63 -5.33 10.60
C LEU A 28 -7.66 -5.28 11.73
N ALA A 29 -8.60 -6.23 11.78
CA ALA A 29 -9.62 -6.28 12.81
C ALA A 29 -9.09 -6.79 14.16
N VAL A 30 -8.16 -7.76 14.15
CA VAL A 30 -7.67 -8.44 15.37
C VAL A 30 -6.39 -7.79 15.90
N GLN A 31 -5.41 -7.57 15.02
CA GLN A 31 -4.09 -7.06 15.40
C GLN A 31 -3.97 -5.54 15.26
N GLN A 32 -4.85 -4.91 14.46
CA GLN A 32 -4.80 -3.50 14.11
C GLN A 32 -3.47 -3.10 13.44
N LEU A 33 -3.24 -1.82 13.22
CA LEU A 33 -1.97 -1.28 12.73
C LEU A 33 -1.06 -0.93 13.92
N SER A 34 0.21 -1.29 13.83
CA SER A 34 1.25 -0.79 14.73
C SER A 34 1.56 0.66 14.34
N LEU A 35 0.88 1.62 14.98
CA LEU A 35 1.04 3.04 14.68
C LEU A 35 2.39 3.56 15.17
N GLY A 36 3.08 4.32 14.32
CA GLY A 36 4.33 4.97 14.63
C GLY A 36 4.20 6.12 15.64
N LEU A 37 5.36 6.64 16.05
CA LEU A 37 5.47 7.77 16.97
C LEU A 37 4.71 9.00 16.47
N ASP A 38 4.69 9.21 15.16
CA ASP A 38 3.99 10.32 14.51
C ASP A 38 2.50 10.39 14.86
N PHE A 39 1.88 9.24 15.12
CA PHE A 39 0.45 9.12 15.41
C PHE A 39 0.11 8.87 16.86
N THR A 40 1.04 8.32 17.64
CA THR A 40 0.81 7.96 19.05
C THR A 40 1.36 9.01 20.01
N GLY A 41 2.34 9.79 19.55
CA GLY A 41 3.14 10.63 20.44
C GLY A 41 4.03 9.79 21.38
N GLY A 42 4.82 10.46 22.20
CA GLY A 42 5.73 9.83 23.15
C GLY A 42 7.19 10.09 22.80
N THR A 43 8.08 9.29 23.41
CA THR A 43 9.53 9.33 23.16
C THR A 43 9.98 8.03 22.53
N LEU A 44 10.75 8.12 21.45
CA LEU A 44 11.44 7.01 20.81
C LEU A 44 12.92 7.09 21.14
N VAL A 45 13.48 5.99 21.63
CA VAL A 45 14.91 5.86 21.90
C VAL A 45 15.42 4.66 21.10
N GLU A 46 16.36 4.91 20.21
CA GLU A 46 17.05 3.88 19.45
C GLU A 46 18.42 3.67 20.02
N VAL A 47 18.72 2.42 20.37
CA VAL A 47 20.02 2.01 20.92
C VAL A 47 20.59 0.85 20.11
N SER A 48 21.92 0.86 19.93
CA SER A 48 22.65 -0.23 19.32
C SER A 48 23.45 -0.98 20.39
N TYR A 49 23.33 -2.30 20.39
CA TYR A 49 24.08 -3.21 21.24
C TYR A 49 25.24 -3.82 20.47
N HIS A 50 26.31 -4.16 21.20
CA HIS A 50 27.41 -4.91 20.57
C HIS A 50 27.03 -6.38 20.31
N THR A 51 26.10 -6.92 21.08
CA THR A 51 25.56 -8.27 20.93
C THR A 51 24.05 -8.21 21.12
N ALA A 52 23.29 -8.84 20.20
CA ALA A 52 21.82 -8.80 20.23
C ALA A 52 21.25 -9.19 21.62
N PRO A 53 20.52 -8.29 22.29
CA PRO A 53 19.98 -8.56 23.62
C PRO A 53 18.67 -9.35 23.54
N SER A 54 18.24 -9.89 24.69
CA SER A 54 16.85 -10.35 24.82
C SER A 54 15.93 -9.14 25.03
N LEU A 55 14.91 -9.01 24.19
CA LEU A 55 13.91 -7.92 24.29
C LEU A 55 13.20 -7.91 25.66
N ASP A 56 12.96 -9.09 26.23
CA ASP A 56 12.34 -9.21 27.55
C ASP A 56 13.25 -8.70 28.65
N THR A 57 14.57 -8.90 28.56
CA THR A 57 15.53 -8.37 29.52
C THR A 57 15.57 -6.83 29.44
N VAL A 58 15.59 -6.28 28.22
CA VAL A 58 15.54 -4.82 28.02
C VAL A 58 14.28 -4.24 28.64
N ARG A 59 13.12 -4.84 28.35
CA ARG A 59 11.84 -4.41 28.92
C ARG A 59 11.83 -4.45 30.45
N GLN A 60 12.22 -5.56 31.04
CA GLN A 60 12.27 -5.73 32.50
C GLN A 60 13.21 -4.73 33.17
N THR A 61 14.36 -4.44 32.57
CA THR A 61 15.30 -3.45 33.09
C THR A 61 14.68 -2.05 33.15
N LEU A 62 13.97 -1.66 32.12
CA LEU A 62 13.31 -0.36 32.04
C LEU A 62 12.09 -0.28 32.96
N GLU A 63 11.28 -1.34 33.05
CA GLU A 63 10.15 -1.43 33.99
C GLU A 63 10.62 -1.33 35.45
N ALA A 64 11.72 -2.00 35.80
CA ALA A 64 12.34 -1.94 37.13
C ALA A 64 12.85 -0.54 37.45
N ALA A 65 13.24 0.25 36.48
CA ALA A 65 13.64 1.65 36.61
C ALA A 65 12.46 2.63 36.69
N GLY A 66 11.20 2.14 36.59
CA GLY A 66 9.98 2.93 36.74
C GLY A 66 9.37 3.46 35.46
N PHE A 67 9.89 3.07 34.28
CA PHE A 67 9.23 3.37 33.03
C PHE A 67 7.97 2.52 32.88
N GLN A 68 6.88 3.13 32.36
CA GLN A 68 5.60 2.47 32.13
C GLN A 68 5.24 2.50 30.64
N ASP A 69 4.35 1.59 30.22
CA ASP A 69 3.85 1.50 28.84
C ASP A 69 4.98 1.47 27.79
N ILE A 70 5.95 0.56 28.00
CA ILE A 70 7.15 0.41 27.19
C ILE A 70 6.89 -0.56 26.06
N SER A 71 7.16 -0.15 24.83
CA SER A 71 7.30 -1.04 23.70
C SER A 71 8.78 -1.22 23.36
N VAL A 72 9.24 -2.47 23.25
CA VAL A 72 10.62 -2.81 22.87
C VAL A 72 10.56 -3.76 21.68
N GLN A 73 11.24 -3.41 20.61
CA GLN A 73 11.30 -4.21 19.38
C GLN A 73 12.66 -4.08 18.71
N THR A 74 13.04 -5.07 17.92
CA THR A 74 14.22 -4.99 17.05
C THR A 74 13.94 -4.07 15.87
N PHE A 75 14.95 -3.33 15.41
CA PHE A 75 14.85 -2.40 14.29
C PHE A 75 16.05 -2.57 13.36
N GLY A 76 15.80 -2.86 12.08
CA GLY A 76 16.86 -3.12 11.11
C GLY A 76 17.63 -4.40 11.38
N THR A 77 18.63 -4.36 12.25
CA THR A 77 19.44 -5.50 12.65
C THR A 77 19.05 -6.06 14.01
N ALA A 78 19.52 -7.26 14.37
CA ALA A 78 19.15 -7.88 15.63
C ALA A 78 19.75 -7.20 16.87
N ASP A 79 20.78 -6.38 16.68
CA ASP A 79 21.50 -5.61 17.70
C ASP A 79 20.99 -4.17 17.84
N GLU A 80 20.11 -3.72 16.94
CA GLU A 80 19.44 -2.43 17.04
C GLU A 80 18.07 -2.59 17.69
N ILE A 81 17.86 -1.84 18.77
CA ILE A 81 16.65 -1.91 19.57
C ILE A 81 15.97 -0.57 19.60
N LEU A 82 14.70 -0.58 19.24
CA LEU A 82 13.81 0.56 19.29
C LEU A 82 12.97 0.47 20.56
N ILE A 83 13.07 1.50 21.39
CA ILE A 83 12.36 1.61 22.67
C ILE A 83 11.40 2.78 22.57
N ARG A 84 10.12 2.52 22.72
CA ARG A 84 9.09 3.55 22.78
C ARG A 84 8.60 3.72 24.21
N LEU A 85 8.55 4.97 24.67
CA LEU A 85 8.14 5.36 26.01
C LEU A 85 6.97 6.34 25.90
N GLN A 86 5.89 6.07 26.60
CA GLN A 86 4.76 7.01 26.71
C GLN A 86 4.97 7.96 27.89
N GLN A 87 5.88 8.90 27.75
CA GLN A 87 6.14 9.87 28.79
C GLN A 87 6.29 11.31 28.26
N ALA A 88 6.18 12.28 29.16
CA ALA A 88 6.41 13.68 28.85
C ALA A 88 7.84 13.91 28.34
N PHE A 89 8.03 15.00 27.61
CA PHE A 89 9.34 15.37 27.08
C PHE A 89 10.39 15.54 28.18
N ASP A 90 11.47 14.77 28.07
CA ASP A 90 12.70 14.95 28.83
C ASP A 90 13.88 14.87 27.83
N PRO A 91 14.67 15.97 27.69
CA PRO A 91 15.80 15.98 26.77
C PRO A 91 16.89 14.97 27.11
N ASN A 92 16.90 14.46 28.35
CA ASN A 92 17.92 13.52 28.85
C ASN A 92 17.45 12.06 28.80
N VAL A 93 16.20 11.78 28.40
CA VAL A 93 15.65 10.42 28.51
C VAL A 93 16.42 9.40 27.68
N GLY A 94 16.88 9.77 26.49
CA GLY A 94 17.71 8.89 25.65
C GLY A 94 19.00 8.47 26.37
N GLN A 95 19.67 9.42 27.03
CA GLN A 95 20.87 9.14 27.79
C GLN A 95 20.55 8.31 29.06
N GLN A 96 19.48 8.65 29.78
CA GLN A 96 19.04 7.90 30.97
C GLN A 96 18.75 6.42 30.62
N VAL A 97 18.00 6.17 29.55
CA VAL A 97 17.72 4.82 29.05
C VAL A 97 19.00 4.09 28.70
N THR A 98 19.90 4.75 27.97
CA THR A 98 21.18 4.16 27.56
C THR A 98 22.05 3.81 28.75
N ASP A 99 22.13 4.68 29.76
CA ASP A 99 22.93 4.46 30.96
C ASP A 99 22.35 3.35 31.85
N LEU A 100 21.03 3.22 31.93
CA LEU A 100 20.36 2.11 32.61
C LEU A 100 20.67 0.76 31.92
N LEU A 101 20.62 0.71 30.62
CA LEU A 101 20.92 -0.50 29.87
C LEU A 101 22.41 -0.90 29.95
N ARG A 102 23.31 0.08 30.00
CA ARG A 102 24.74 -0.13 30.24
C ARG A 102 25.03 -0.68 31.64
N ALA A 103 24.24 -0.27 32.64
CA ALA A 103 24.39 -0.76 33.99
C ALA A 103 24.18 -2.29 34.12
N GLY A 104 23.47 -2.90 33.17
CA GLY A 104 23.32 -4.35 33.01
C GLY A 104 24.59 -5.09 32.53
N GLY A 105 25.65 -4.37 32.20
CA GLY A 105 26.94 -4.91 31.74
C GLY A 105 27.10 -4.97 30.21
N ASP A 106 26.12 -4.54 29.46
CA ASP A 106 26.15 -4.53 27.99
C ASP A 106 26.80 -3.25 27.44
N GLN A 107 27.46 -3.37 26.29
CA GLN A 107 27.94 -2.21 25.55
C GLN A 107 26.80 -1.67 24.68
N VAL A 108 26.19 -0.57 25.13
CA VAL A 108 25.04 0.06 24.47
C VAL A 108 25.41 1.47 24.05
N THR A 109 25.07 1.84 22.82
CA THR A 109 25.22 3.20 22.29
C THR A 109 23.88 3.78 21.91
N LEU A 110 23.65 5.04 22.31
CA LEU A 110 22.49 5.80 21.84
C LEU A 110 22.69 6.16 20.36
N VAL A 111 21.76 5.74 19.52
CA VAL A 111 21.75 6.09 18.09
C VAL A 111 20.99 7.38 17.89
N ARG A 112 19.73 7.44 18.40
CA ARG A 112 18.90 8.64 18.37
C ARG A 112 17.84 8.62 19.47
N ALA A 113 17.33 9.80 19.79
CA ALA A 113 16.15 9.97 20.61
C ALA A 113 15.23 11.01 19.97
N GLU A 114 13.98 10.67 19.78
CA GLU A 114 12.97 11.51 19.15
C GLU A 114 11.78 11.68 20.08
N PHE A 115 11.12 12.83 20.01
CA PHE A 115 9.94 13.12 20.81
C PHE A 115 8.85 13.74 19.94
N VAL A 116 7.64 13.21 20.08
CA VAL A 116 6.43 13.79 19.52
C VAL A 116 5.43 14.01 20.66
N GLY A 117 4.97 15.25 20.83
CA GLY A 117 3.94 15.55 21.85
C GLY A 117 2.64 14.81 21.52
N ALA A 118 1.95 14.26 22.53
CA ALA A 118 0.72 13.48 22.33
C ALA A 118 -0.36 14.24 21.54
N GLN A 119 -0.52 15.54 21.80
CA GLN A 119 -1.47 16.38 21.07
C GLN A 119 -1.10 16.52 19.59
N VAL A 120 0.21 16.59 19.27
CA VAL A 120 0.70 16.65 17.89
C VAL A 120 0.45 15.32 17.20
N GLY A 121 0.74 14.20 17.85
CA GLY A 121 0.48 12.87 17.32
C GLY A 121 -1.01 12.64 17.01
N GLU A 122 -1.91 13.01 17.92
CA GLU A 122 -3.35 12.95 17.70
C GLU A 122 -3.80 13.82 16.52
N GLN A 123 -3.31 15.05 16.45
CA GLN A 123 -3.60 15.94 15.33
C GLN A 123 -3.10 15.39 14.00
N LEU A 124 -1.88 14.85 13.96
CA LEU A 124 -1.32 14.23 12.75
C LEU A 124 -2.13 13.00 12.32
N ARG A 125 -2.54 12.16 13.26
CA ARG A 125 -3.39 10.99 12.97
C ARG A 125 -4.70 11.41 12.31
N ASP A 126 -5.40 12.39 12.89
CA ASP A 126 -6.70 12.85 12.39
C ASP A 126 -6.57 13.53 11.03
N GLN A 127 -5.57 14.40 10.85
CA GLN A 127 -5.30 15.06 9.57
C GLN A 127 -4.87 14.07 8.49
N SER A 128 -4.04 13.09 8.84
CA SER A 128 -3.58 12.06 7.92
C SER A 128 -4.70 11.13 7.47
N GLY A 129 -5.58 10.72 8.40
CA GLY A 129 -6.76 9.93 8.10
C GLY A 129 -7.70 10.67 7.15
N LEU A 130 -7.99 11.95 7.46
CA LEU A 130 -8.80 12.80 6.60
C LEU A 130 -8.13 13.01 5.22
N GLY A 131 -6.84 13.29 5.20
CA GLY A 131 -6.06 13.48 3.96
C GLY A 131 -6.11 12.26 3.05
N MET A 132 -5.97 11.05 3.61
CA MET A 132 -6.10 9.80 2.86
C MET A 132 -7.52 9.61 2.29
N LEU A 133 -8.56 9.88 3.08
CA LEU A 133 -9.95 9.79 2.61
C LEU A 133 -10.24 10.80 1.49
N VAL A 134 -9.76 12.04 1.63
CA VAL A 134 -9.90 13.08 0.59
C VAL A 134 -9.15 12.68 -0.68
N ALA A 135 -7.90 12.21 -0.57
CA ALA A 135 -7.13 11.74 -1.72
C ALA A 135 -7.82 10.60 -2.45
N LEU A 136 -8.30 9.58 -1.72
CA LEU A 136 -9.09 8.49 -2.29
C LEU A 136 -10.36 9.02 -2.98
N GLY A 137 -11.10 9.91 -2.33
CA GLY A 137 -12.30 10.52 -2.89
C GLY A 137 -12.04 11.27 -4.19
N VAL A 138 -10.98 12.09 -4.25
CA VAL A 138 -10.58 12.83 -5.45
C VAL A 138 -10.18 11.89 -6.58
N VAL A 139 -9.40 10.85 -6.28
CA VAL A 139 -9.00 9.85 -7.26
C VAL A 139 -10.20 9.07 -7.79
N MET A 140 -11.13 8.64 -6.92
CA MET A 140 -12.36 7.96 -7.33
C MET A 140 -13.24 8.86 -8.21
N LEU A 141 -13.35 10.15 -7.87
CA LEU A 141 -14.07 11.13 -8.66
C LEU A 141 -13.44 11.31 -10.04
N TYR A 142 -12.11 11.45 -10.11
CA TYR A 142 -11.38 11.52 -11.37
C TYR A 142 -11.65 10.30 -12.26
N VAL A 143 -11.56 9.09 -11.67
CA VAL A 143 -11.83 7.84 -12.40
C VAL A 143 -13.28 7.77 -12.90
N ALA A 144 -14.24 8.21 -12.08
CA ALA A 144 -15.65 8.25 -12.46
C ALA A 144 -15.94 9.18 -13.63
N PHE A 145 -15.25 10.32 -13.70
CA PHE A 145 -15.35 11.24 -14.85
C PHE A 145 -14.54 10.79 -16.09
N ARG A 146 -13.38 10.17 -15.87
CA ARG A 146 -12.47 9.76 -16.95
C ARG A 146 -12.97 8.53 -17.69
N PHE A 147 -13.65 7.62 -17.00
CA PHE A 147 -14.09 6.34 -17.52
C PHE A 147 -15.61 6.19 -17.48
N GLN A 148 -16.12 5.35 -18.36
CA GLN A 148 -17.50 4.90 -18.29
C GLN A 148 -17.73 4.08 -17.00
N TYR A 149 -18.97 4.07 -16.53
CA TYR A 149 -19.39 3.52 -15.25
C TYR A 149 -18.78 2.12 -14.92
N LYS A 150 -18.83 1.18 -15.87
CA LYS A 150 -18.32 -0.20 -15.65
C LYS A 150 -16.80 -0.23 -15.40
N PHE A 151 -16.05 0.56 -16.17
CA PHE A 151 -14.60 0.71 -15.97
C PHE A 151 -14.27 1.44 -14.68
N ALA A 152 -15.03 2.48 -14.35
CA ALA A 152 -14.84 3.22 -13.12
C ALA A 152 -15.05 2.32 -11.89
N VAL A 153 -16.12 1.52 -11.85
CA VAL A 153 -16.37 0.55 -10.78
C VAL A 153 -15.22 -0.45 -10.67
N GLY A 154 -14.77 -1.02 -11.79
CA GLY A 154 -13.66 -1.98 -11.79
C GLY A 154 -12.35 -1.38 -11.24
N ALA A 155 -12.02 -0.15 -11.64
CA ALA A 155 -10.82 0.54 -11.17
C ALA A 155 -10.91 0.91 -9.67
N ILE A 156 -12.05 1.38 -9.20
CA ILE A 156 -12.28 1.71 -7.79
C ILE A 156 -12.17 0.48 -6.90
N VAL A 157 -12.77 -0.64 -7.31
CA VAL A 157 -12.67 -1.91 -6.56
C VAL A 157 -11.23 -2.40 -6.50
N ALA A 158 -10.49 -2.34 -7.61
CA ALA A 158 -9.08 -2.71 -7.65
C ALA A 158 -8.24 -1.80 -6.73
N LEU A 159 -8.49 -0.50 -6.72
CA LEU A 159 -7.78 0.45 -5.87
C LEU A 159 -8.02 0.17 -4.38
N ILE A 160 -9.27 -0.05 -3.97
CA ILE A 160 -9.62 -0.40 -2.58
C ILE A 160 -8.97 -1.72 -2.18
N HIS A 161 -8.99 -2.72 -3.07
CA HIS A 161 -8.32 -4.00 -2.88
C HIS A 161 -6.82 -3.80 -2.59
N ASP A 162 -6.12 -3.00 -3.38
CA ASP A 162 -4.68 -2.79 -3.25
C ASP A 162 -4.32 -2.10 -1.92
N VAL A 163 -5.07 -1.06 -1.56
CA VAL A 163 -4.89 -0.35 -0.28
C VAL A 163 -5.12 -1.27 0.91
N ILE A 164 -6.21 -2.06 0.90
CA ILE A 164 -6.51 -2.99 2.00
C ILE A 164 -5.40 -4.04 2.15
N ILE A 165 -4.86 -4.57 1.06
CA ILE A 165 -3.78 -5.56 1.13
C ILE A 165 -2.49 -4.95 1.68
N VAL A 166 -2.12 -3.74 1.27
CA VAL A 166 -0.93 -3.06 1.81
C VAL A 166 -1.10 -2.82 3.31
N LEU A 167 -2.22 -2.24 3.75
CA LEU A 167 -2.50 -2.02 5.17
C LEU A 167 -2.57 -3.35 5.94
N GLY A 168 -3.19 -4.37 5.35
CA GLY A 168 -3.28 -5.70 5.93
C GLY A 168 -1.93 -6.38 6.10
N ALA A 169 -0.99 -6.19 5.16
CA ALA A 169 0.37 -6.69 5.30
C ALA A 169 1.11 -6.00 6.46
N PHE A 170 0.97 -4.68 6.60
CA PHE A 170 1.54 -3.94 7.73
C PHE A 170 0.96 -4.40 9.07
N SER A 171 -0.35 -4.64 9.12
CA SER A 171 -1.00 -5.21 10.30
C SER A 171 -0.52 -6.64 10.60
N LEU A 172 -0.45 -7.51 9.58
CA LEU A 172 -0.09 -8.92 9.75
C LEU A 172 1.34 -9.12 10.26
N PHE A 173 2.27 -8.34 9.70
CA PHE A 173 3.68 -8.41 10.07
C PHE A 173 4.06 -7.45 11.19
N GLN A 174 3.08 -6.68 11.72
CA GLN A 174 3.28 -5.68 12.76
C GLN A 174 4.41 -4.68 12.42
N ILE A 175 4.51 -4.32 11.14
CA ILE A 175 5.44 -3.30 10.67
C ILE A 175 4.90 -1.93 11.09
N GLU A 176 5.77 -1.07 11.58
CA GLU A 176 5.40 0.25 12.03
C GLU A 176 4.83 1.10 10.88
N PHE A 177 3.64 1.67 11.12
CA PHE A 177 2.92 2.52 10.20
C PHE A 177 3.09 3.99 10.64
N ASP A 178 3.98 4.71 9.97
CA ASP A 178 4.32 6.11 10.20
C ASP A 178 3.83 7.02 9.06
N LEU A 179 4.18 8.31 9.10
CA LEU A 179 3.84 9.27 8.05
C LEU A 179 4.49 8.94 6.70
N THR A 180 5.67 8.33 6.71
CA THR A 180 6.36 7.94 5.48
C THR A 180 5.65 6.79 4.78
N VAL A 181 5.15 5.82 5.56
CA VAL A 181 4.33 4.71 5.07
C VAL A 181 3.00 5.21 4.53
N LEU A 182 2.36 6.17 5.20
CA LEU A 182 1.15 6.80 4.68
C LEU A 182 1.40 7.45 3.31
N ALA A 183 2.51 8.18 3.16
CA ALA A 183 2.90 8.76 1.88
C ALA A 183 3.13 7.67 0.81
N ALA A 184 3.73 6.53 1.19
CA ALA A 184 3.88 5.38 0.31
C ALA A 184 2.53 4.82 -0.14
N VAL A 185 1.55 4.66 0.76
CA VAL A 185 0.19 4.20 0.41
C VAL A 185 -0.46 5.15 -0.59
N LEU A 186 -0.34 6.46 -0.40
CA LEU A 186 -0.84 7.45 -1.36
C LEU A 186 -0.14 7.34 -2.74
N ALA A 187 1.16 7.08 -2.75
CA ALA A 187 1.90 6.84 -3.99
C ALA A 187 1.47 5.54 -4.69
N VAL A 188 1.20 4.46 -3.94
CA VAL A 188 0.67 3.18 -4.45
C VAL A 188 -0.67 3.40 -5.16
N ILE A 189 -1.56 4.23 -4.61
CA ILE A 189 -2.84 4.58 -5.23
C ILE A 189 -2.63 5.12 -6.65
N GLY A 190 -1.72 6.08 -6.80
CA GLY A 190 -1.40 6.65 -8.11
C GLY A 190 -0.75 5.66 -9.06
N TYR A 191 0.16 4.82 -8.53
CA TYR A 191 0.87 3.81 -9.32
C TYR A 191 -0.06 2.73 -9.85
N SER A 192 -0.89 2.14 -8.99
CA SER A 192 -1.85 1.09 -9.35
C SER A 192 -2.88 1.60 -10.38
N LEU A 193 -3.36 2.83 -10.18
CA LEU A 193 -4.31 3.44 -11.11
C LEU A 193 -3.70 3.65 -12.49
N ASN A 194 -2.42 4.04 -12.59
CA ASN A 194 -1.75 4.24 -13.88
C ASN A 194 -1.73 2.96 -14.71
N ASP A 195 -1.39 1.82 -14.13
CA ASP A 195 -1.40 0.52 -14.84
C ASP A 195 -2.82 0.11 -15.23
N THR A 196 -3.79 0.30 -14.35
CA THR A 196 -5.22 0.03 -14.65
C THR A 196 -5.72 0.86 -15.82
N ILE A 197 -5.37 2.15 -15.89
CA ILE A 197 -5.72 3.05 -17.00
C ILE A 197 -5.17 2.53 -18.33
N ILE A 198 -3.89 2.12 -18.35
CA ILE A 198 -3.23 1.62 -19.55
C ILE A 198 -3.94 0.36 -20.10
N VAL A 199 -4.25 -0.58 -19.21
CA VAL A 199 -4.94 -1.82 -19.57
C VAL A 199 -6.37 -1.52 -20.05
N TYR A 200 -7.08 -0.63 -19.39
CA TYR A 200 -8.45 -0.25 -19.74
C TYR A 200 -8.55 0.50 -21.06
N ASP A 201 -7.64 1.42 -21.32
CA ASP A 201 -7.61 2.11 -22.62
C ASP A 201 -7.35 1.12 -23.76
N ARG A 202 -6.48 0.10 -23.54
CA ARG A 202 -6.24 -0.95 -24.52
C ARG A 202 -7.43 -1.89 -24.70
N ILE A 203 -8.12 -2.26 -23.62
CA ILE A 203 -9.36 -3.03 -23.70
C ILE A 203 -10.41 -2.28 -24.53
N ARG A 204 -10.60 -0.97 -24.25
CA ARG A 204 -11.56 -0.12 -24.98
C ARG A 204 -11.23 -0.04 -26.47
N GLU A 205 -9.95 0.13 -26.79
CA GLU A 205 -9.47 0.15 -28.17
C GLU A 205 -9.76 -1.19 -28.87
N ASN A 206 -9.37 -2.30 -28.26
CA ASN A 206 -9.57 -3.63 -28.82
C ASN A 206 -11.07 -3.96 -29.00
N ILE A 207 -11.95 -3.58 -28.10
CA ILE A 207 -13.41 -3.76 -28.23
C ILE A 207 -13.95 -2.98 -29.46
N ARG A 208 -13.46 -1.77 -29.72
CA ARG A 208 -13.89 -0.95 -30.86
C ARG A 208 -13.41 -1.52 -32.18
N LEU A 209 -12.20 -2.06 -32.22
CA LEU A 209 -11.57 -2.59 -33.43
C LEU A 209 -11.95 -4.04 -33.74
N SER A 210 -12.28 -4.84 -32.73
CA SER A 210 -12.59 -6.25 -32.87
C SER A 210 -13.91 -6.45 -33.61
N ARG A 211 -13.94 -7.49 -34.49
CA ARG A 211 -15.17 -8.00 -35.09
C ARG A 211 -15.74 -9.21 -34.34
N ILE A 212 -15.06 -9.67 -33.31
CA ILE A 212 -15.39 -10.87 -32.53
C ILE A 212 -16.10 -10.38 -31.24
N ASP A 213 -17.16 -11.05 -30.82
CA ASP A 213 -17.90 -10.73 -29.59
C ASP A 213 -17.42 -11.54 -28.35
N ASP A 214 -16.26 -12.22 -28.47
CA ASP A 214 -15.64 -12.92 -27.34
C ASP A 214 -14.87 -11.96 -26.44
N MET A 215 -15.56 -11.39 -25.44
CA MET A 215 -14.96 -10.44 -24.49
C MET A 215 -13.76 -11.00 -23.74
N PRO A 216 -13.76 -12.25 -23.21
CA PRO A 216 -12.57 -12.86 -22.63
C PRO A 216 -11.35 -12.87 -23.55
N ALA A 217 -11.52 -13.19 -24.82
CA ALA A 217 -10.43 -13.19 -25.81
C ALA A 217 -9.91 -11.77 -26.06
N ILE A 218 -10.81 -10.78 -26.20
CA ILE A 218 -10.44 -9.37 -26.38
C ILE A 218 -9.65 -8.85 -25.18
N PHE A 219 -10.07 -9.18 -23.97
CA PHE A 219 -9.38 -8.76 -22.74
C PHE A 219 -8.00 -9.43 -22.64
N ASN A 220 -7.94 -10.72 -22.96
CA ASN A 220 -6.69 -11.46 -22.98
C ASN A 220 -5.67 -10.84 -23.95
N ASP A 221 -6.12 -10.47 -25.14
CA ASP A 221 -5.28 -9.79 -26.13
C ASP A 221 -4.81 -8.42 -25.64
N ALA A 222 -5.70 -7.61 -25.05
CA ALA A 222 -5.36 -6.30 -24.51
C ALA A 222 -4.29 -6.38 -23.43
N ILE A 223 -4.45 -7.33 -22.50
CA ILE A 223 -3.47 -7.56 -21.41
C ILE A 223 -2.12 -8.00 -21.99
N ASN A 224 -2.10 -8.95 -22.94
CA ASN A 224 -0.86 -9.38 -23.58
C ASN A 224 -0.15 -8.24 -24.32
N GLN A 225 -0.89 -7.32 -24.95
CA GLN A 225 -0.34 -6.16 -25.66
C GLN A 225 0.27 -5.12 -24.72
N THR A 226 -0.25 -4.97 -23.50
CA THR A 226 0.23 -4.02 -22.49
C THR A 226 1.25 -4.64 -21.55
N LEU A 227 1.34 -5.97 -21.47
CA LEU A 227 2.14 -6.72 -20.48
C LEU A 227 3.61 -6.30 -20.45
N SER A 228 4.25 -6.14 -21.60
CA SER A 228 5.66 -5.76 -21.70
C SER A 228 5.90 -4.38 -21.06
N ARG A 229 4.98 -3.44 -21.25
CA ARG A 229 5.06 -2.10 -20.67
C ARG A 229 4.85 -2.17 -19.14
N THR A 230 3.80 -2.84 -18.69
CA THR A 230 3.50 -3.00 -17.26
C THR A 230 4.65 -3.70 -16.51
N LEU A 231 5.20 -4.79 -17.07
CA LEU A 231 6.34 -5.47 -16.46
C LEU A 231 7.63 -4.63 -16.48
N ALA A 232 7.86 -3.83 -17.51
CA ALA A 232 9.01 -2.95 -17.56
C ALA A 232 8.91 -1.83 -16.51
N THR A 233 7.75 -1.17 -16.40
CA THR A 233 7.52 -0.09 -15.41
C THR A 233 7.58 -0.65 -13.99
N SER A 234 6.87 -1.73 -13.69
CA SER A 234 6.88 -2.36 -12.36
C SER A 234 8.25 -2.92 -12.02
N GLY A 235 8.92 -3.59 -12.97
CA GLY A 235 10.25 -4.16 -12.77
C GLY A 235 11.32 -3.11 -12.46
N THR A 236 11.35 -2.01 -13.21
CA THR A 236 12.28 -0.91 -12.94
C THR A 236 12.01 -0.24 -11.60
N THR A 237 10.74 -0.03 -11.25
CA THR A 237 10.36 0.52 -9.95
C THR A 237 10.76 -0.43 -8.81
N ILE A 238 10.48 -1.72 -8.93
CA ILE A 238 10.88 -2.73 -7.94
C ILE A 238 12.40 -2.76 -7.76
N LEU A 239 13.20 -2.66 -8.83
CA LEU A 239 14.66 -2.62 -8.73
C LEU A 239 15.14 -1.40 -7.92
N VAL A 240 14.57 -0.22 -8.17
CA VAL A 240 14.90 0.99 -7.40
C VAL A 240 14.47 0.83 -5.93
N LEU A 241 13.29 0.28 -5.68
CA LEU A 241 12.78 0.07 -4.33
C LEU A 241 13.60 -0.98 -3.55
N LEU A 242 14.09 -2.02 -4.21
CA LEU A 242 15.01 -2.99 -3.60
C LEU A 242 16.35 -2.34 -3.24
N ALA A 243 16.90 -1.49 -4.11
CA ALA A 243 18.09 -0.72 -3.78
C ALA A 243 17.83 0.22 -2.58
N LEU A 244 16.66 0.87 -2.55
CA LEU A 244 16.25 1.72 -1.44
C LEU A 244 16.07 0.94 -0.13
N LEU A 245 15.48 -0.26 -0.20
CA LEU A 245 15.29 -1.14 0.95
C LEU A 245 16.63 -1.58 1.58
N VAL A 246 17.65 -1.85 0.74
CA VAL A 246 18.96 -2.34 1.20
C VAL A 246 19.91 -1.22 1.59
N LEU A 247 19.86 -0.09 0.88
CA LEU A 247 20.84 1.00 1.01
C LEU A 247 20.25 2.30 1.58
N GLY A 248 18.92 2.39 1.73
CA GLY A 248 18.22 3.62 2.08
C GLY A 248 18.25 3.98 3.56
N GLY A 249 18.68 3.06 4.42
CA GLY A 249 18.66 3.25 5.87
C GLY A 249 17.24 3.15 6.47
N ASP A 250 17.19 3.23 7.80
CA ASP A 250 16.01 2.85 8.58
C ASP A 250 14.81 3.78 8.37
N MET A 251 15.06 5.08 8.20
CA MET A 251 13.99 6.08 8.02
C MET A 251 13.07 5.83 6.83
N ILE A 252 13.60 5.19 5.76
CA ILE A 252 12.83 4.94 4.54
C ILE A 252 12.58 3.44 4.29
N HIS A 253 12.99 2.59 5.24
CA HIS A 253 12.84 1.14 5.14
C HIS A 253 11.37 0.73 5.00
N ASN A 254 10.51 1.16 5.92
CA ASN A 254 9.08 0.85 5.91
C ASN A 254 8.35 1.46 4.71
N PHE A 255 8.77 2.67 4.28
CA PHE A 255 8.31 3.29 3.04
C PHE A 255 8.59 2.40 1.82
N ALA A 256 9.82 1.88 1.71
CA ALA A 256 10.22 1.00 0.61
C ALA A 256 9.42 -0.32 0.63
N ILE A 257 9.19 -0.91 1.81
CA ILE A 257 8.35 -2.11 1.98
C ILE A 257 6.93 -1.84 1.49
N ALA A 258 6.32 -0.73 1.91
CA ALA A 258 4.95 -0.38 1.51
C ALA A 258 4.82 -0.25 -0.01
N LEU A 259 5.78 0.44 -0.65
CA LEU A 259 5.82 0.58 -2.10
C LEU A 259 6.08 -0.74 -2.81
N LEU A 260 6.98 -1.60 -2.31
CA LEU A 260 7.25 -2.91 -2.91
C LEU A 260 5.99 -3.79 -2.92
N ILE A 261 5.31 -3.89 -1.78
CA ILE A 261 4.04 -4.62 -1.67
C ILE A 261 3.01 -3.98 -2.61
N GLY A 262 2.87 -2.65 -2.55
CA GLY A 262 1.87 -1.91 -3.33
C GLY A 262 2.08 -2.02 -4.84
N VAL A 263 3.31 -1.92 -5.35
CA VAL A 263 3.63 -2.09 -6.77
C VAL A 263 3.38 -3.53 -7.22
N GLY A 264 3.76 -4.52 -6.41
CA GLY A 264 3.52 -5.94 -6.70
C GLY A 264 2.02 -6.26 -6.76
N VAL A 265 1.27 -5.84 -5.74
CA VAL A 265 -0.18 -6.04 -5.65
C VAL A 265 -0.92 -5.26 -6.73
N GLY A 266 -0.55 -3.99 -6.99
CA GLY A 266 -1.16 -3.14 -8.03
C GLY A 266 -0.94 -3.68 -9.44
N THR A 267 0.26 -4.23 -9.72
CA THR A 267 0.53 -4.91 -10.99
C THR A 267 -0.35 -6.15 -11.16
N PHE A 268 -0.49 -6.95 -10.10
CA PHE A 268 -1.39 -8.11 -10.12
C PHE A 268 -2.85 -7.68 -10.29
N SER A 269 -3.29 -6.67 -9.56
CA SER A 269 -4.69 -6.23 -9.54
C SER A 269 -5.12 -5.61 -10.87
N SER A 270 -4.26 -4.82 -11.53
CA SER A 270 -4.55 -4.25 -12.86
C SER A 270 -4.77 -5.34 -13.92
N ILE A 271 -3.97 -6.42 -13.88
CA ILE A 271 -4.07 -7.54 -14.82
C ILE A 271 -5.29 -8.40 -14.52
N TYR A 272 -5.53 -8.76 -13.26
CA TYR A 272 -6.53 -9.78 -12.92
C TYR A 272 -7.78 -9.20 -12.25
N VAL A 273 -7.64 -8.29 -11.28
CA VAL A 273 -8.81 -7.81 -10.53
C VAL A 273 -9.59 -6.80 -11.36
N ALA A 274 -8.95 -5.71 -11.75
CA ALA A 274 -9.57 -4.63 -12.53
C ALA A 274 -10.13 -5.16 -13.85
N SER A 275 -9.30 -5.87 -14.63
CA SER A 275 -9.68 -6.33 -15.97
C SER A 275 -10.74 -7.43 -15.93
N ALA A 276 -10.60 -8.44 -15.07
CA ALA A 276 -11.55 -9.53 -15.01
C ALA A 276 -12.89 -9.14 -14.39
N LEU A 277 -12.94 -8.08 -13.56
CA LEU A 277 -14.18 -7.57 -12.98
C LEU A 277 -15.13 -6.99 -14.03
N LEU A 278 -14.62 -6.55 -15.18
CA LEU A 278 -15.45 -6.05 -16.28
C LEU A 278 -16.34 -7.16 -16.90
N LEU A 279 -15.95 -8.43 -16.78
CA LEU A 279 -16.75 -9.55 -17.29
C LEU A 279 -18.07 -9.74 -16.55
N PRO A 280 -18.10 -9.86 -15.19
CA PRO A 280 -19.36 -9.94 -14.43
C PRO A 280 -20.18 -8.65 -14.51
N LEU A 281 -19.54 -7.49 -14.76
CA LEU A 281 -20.24 -6.24 -15.03
C LEU A 281 -20.90 -6.20 -16.43
N LYS A 282 -20.77 -7.30 -17.20
CA LYS A 282 -21.37 -7.46 -18.52
C LYS A 282 -21.02 -6.28 -19.44
N LEU A 283 -19.71 -5.95 -19.51
CA LEU A 283 -19.24 -4.95 -20.45
C LEU A 283 -19.55 -5.43 -21.87
N GLN A 284 -20.19 -4.56 -22.68
CA GLN A 284 -20.59 -4.84 -24.04
C GLN A 284 -20.04 -3.77 -24.99
N ARG A 285 -19.97 -4.11 -26.25
CA ARG A 285 -19.55 -3.18 -27.30
C ARG A 285 -20.45 -1.94 -27.39
N THR A 286 -21.75 -2.12 -27.15
CA THR A 286 -22.74 -1.05 -27.12
C THR A 286 -22.49 -0.01 -26.04
N ASP A 287 -21.82 -0.37 -24.95
CA ASP A 287 -21.43 0.58 -23.89
C ASP A 287 -20.36 1.58 -24.39
N LEU A 288 -19.62 1.25 -25.46
CA LEU A 288 -18.47 2.02 -25.94
C LEU A 288 -18.76 2.80 -27.23
N ILE A 289 -19.83 2.47 -27.93
CA ILE A 289 -20.24 3.12 -29.17
C ILE A 289 -21.36 4.09 -28.82
N PRO A 290 -21.21 5.39 -29.10
CA PRO A 290 -22.34 6.31 -28.97
C PRO A 290 -23.50 5.80 -29.82
N ALA A 291 -24.72 5.85 -29.29
CA ALA A 291 -25.91 5.60 -30.09
C ALA A 291 -25.83 6.47 -31.37
N PRO A 292 -26.16 5.92 -32.55
CA PRO A 292 -26.30 6.76 -33.74
C PRO A 292 -27.23 7.90 -33.35
N LYS A 293 -26.82 9.14 -33.62
CA LYS A 293 -27.76 10.25 -33.56
C LYS A 293 -28.87 9.89 -34.54
N GLU A 294 -30.08 9.69 -34.08
CA GLU A 294 -31.25 9.69 -34.92
C GLU A 294 -31.14 10.98 -35.75
N ASN A 295 -31.10 10.80 -37.07
CA ASN A 295 -31.01 11.92 -38.00
C ASN A 295 -32.24 12.83 -37.76
N GLU A 296 -32.03 13.96 -37.10
CA GLU A 296 -33.00 15.07 -37.10
C GLU A 296 -33.19 15.65 -38.51
N ASP A 297 -32.50 15.11 -39.51
CA ASP A 297 -32.56 15.60 -40.93
C ASP A 297 -33.48 14.76 -41.80
N ALA A 298 -34.46 14.04 -41.26
CA ALA A 298 -35.48 13.34 -42.05
C ALA A 298 -36.79 14.12 -42.18
N GLU A 299 -36.77 15.42 -41.95
CA GLU A 299 -37.84 16.33 -42.32
C GLU A 299 -37.31 17.42 -43.22
N GLU A 300 -37.99 17.56 -44.38
CA GLU A 300 -37.89 18.61 -45.39
C GLU A 300 -37.09 18.27 -46.65
N LEU A 301 -37.71 17.44 -47.49
CA LEU A 301 -37.67 17.68 -48.93
C LEU A 301 -39.08 18.01 -49.42
N PRO A 302 -39.23 19.15 -50.07
CA PRO A 302 -40.51 19.64 -50.57
C PRO A 302 -41.07 18.83 -51.76
#